data_100153fd878c8cfac9cbe038eccb6e68
#
_entry.id   100153fd878c8cfac9cbe038eccb6e68
#
_cell.length_a   1.000
_cell.length_b   1.000
_cell.length_c   1.000
_cell.angle_alpha   90.00
_cell.angle_beta   90.00
_cell.angle_gamma   90.00
#
_symmetry.space_group_name_H-M   'P 1'
#
loop_
_entity.id
_entity.type
_entity.pdbx_description
1 polymer ?
#
loop_
_entity_poly.entity_id
_entity_poly.type
_entity_poly.pdbx_seq_one_letter_code
_entity_poly.pdbx_strand_id
1 'polypeptide(L)'
;MKLAEIPGGFALYKEKTAVGWCEVTATAQGGALTLLTIVPEWRRKGYGSYLLKEVLRRFGGYDKETATVFTAPLPGDEGERAFWEKFGFRAEGAQLCRRRTPDLTAVKFVQDFLTSRLAEPKLLVDATCGNGGDTAFLCRLAGKEGRVLGFDIQPEAIASTERNLAAKGLSAELHCDSHANLLQYVTPGTADAVMYNFGWLPGADHNVFSHASSSIPALEAALDALRPGGVLSAILYSGRVIGSDEKTEILNWMRTLPLSRCTVLVCGFANWAETAPLPCFVLKK
;
A
#
# COMPACT_ATOMS: atom_id res chain seq x y z
N MET A 1 -3.10 -8.81 -30.37
CA MET A 1 -2.07 -7.76 -30.41
C MET A 1 -0.93 -8.15 -29.51
N LYS A 2 0.31 -7.86 -29.89
CA LYS A 2 1.52 -8.19 -29.11
C LYS A 2 2.37 -6.92 -28.99
N LEU A 3 2.76 -6.56 -27.77
CA LEU A 3 3.76 -5.54 -27.51
C LEU A 3 5.13 -6.22 -27.41
N ALA A 4 6.11 -5.73 -28.14
CA ALA A 4 7.49 -6.20 -28.10
C ALA A 4 8.43 -5.05 -27.69
N GLU A 5 9.44 -5.36 -26.91
CA GLU A 5 10.52 -4.43 -26.62
C GLU A 5 11.42 -4.28 -27.84
N ILE A 6 11.82 -3.04 -28.09
CA ILE A 6 12.77 -2.67 -29.14
C ILE A 6 13.81 -1.72 -28.51
N PRO A 7 14.98 -1.50 -29.13
CA PRO A 7 15.91 -0.51 -28.65
C PRO A 7 15.25 0.86 -28.46
N GLY A 8 15.28 1.39 -27.23
CA GLY A 8 14.70 2.68 -26.87
C GLY A 8 13.19 2.70 -26.62
N GLY A 9 12.49 1.55 -26.64
CA GLY A 9 11.05 1.58 -26.40
C GLY A 9 10.28 0.30 -26.71
N PHE A 10 9.10 0.44 -27.33
CA PHE A 10 8.17 -0.65 -27.61
C PHE A 10 7.55 -0.53 -28.98
N ALA A 11 7.39 -1.65 -29.67
CA ALA A 11 6.62 -1.77 -30.90
C ALA A 11 5.34 -2.59 -30.67
N LEU A 12 4.24 -2.14 -31.27
CA LEU A 12 2.96 -2.82 -31.25
C LEU A 12 2.76 -3.60 -32.56
N TYR A 13 2.48 -4.89 -32.44
CA TYR A 13 2.22 -5.78 -33.57
C TYR A 13 0.77 -6.25 -33.59
N LYS A 14 0.17 -6.25 -34.77
CA LYS A 14 -1.01 -7.03 -35.10
C LYS A 14 -0.56 -8.20 -35.95
N GLU A 15 -0.69 -9.41 -35.41
CA GLU A 15 -0.09 -10.63 -36.01
C GLU A 15 1.43 -10.44 -36.22
N LYS A 16 1.89 -10.36 -37.49
CA LYS A 16 3.29 -10.13 -37.84
C LYS A 16 3.62 -8.71 -38.30
N THR A 17 2.61 -7.82 -38.38
CA THR A 17 2.76 -6.45 -38.91
C THR A 17 2.94 -5.47 -37.76
N ALA A 18 4.01 -4.68 -37.78
CA ALA A 18 4.19 -3.56 -36.88
C ALA A 18 3.19 -2.44 -37.20
N VAL A 19 2.33 -2.06 -36.25
CA VAL A 19 1.27 -1.07 -36.46
C VAL A 19 1.56 0.27 -35.75
N GLY A 20 2.57 0.30 -34.88
CA GLY A 20 3.02 1.51 -34.20
C GLY A 20 4.15 1.22 -33.22
N TRP A 21 4.78 2.29 -32.75
CA TRP A 21 5.85 2.22 -31.75
C TRP A 21 5.84 3.44 -30.83
N CYS A 22 6.48 3.27 -29.69
CA CYS A 22 6.64 4.29 -28.66
C CYS A 22 8.08 4.25 -28.16
N GLU A 23 8.76 5.38 -28.21
CA GLU A 23 10.05 5.56 -27.56
C GLU A 23 9.82 6.09 -26.14
N VAL A 24 10.47 5.46 -25.18
CA VAL A 24 10.34 5.80 -23.77
C VAL A 24 11.62 5.49 -23.02
N THR A 25 12.08 6.44 -22.22
CA THR A 25 13.19 6.29 -21.30
C THR A 25 12.66 6.18 -19.88
N ALA A 26 13.08 5.15 -19.13
CA ALA A 26 12.75 5.02 -17.71
C ALA A 26 13.31 6.20 -16.93
N THR A 27 12.53 6.72 -15.98
CA THR A 27 12.94 7.73 -15.02
C THR A 27 12.77 7.19 -13.60
N ALA A 28 13.29 7.88 -12.59
CA ALA A 28 13.16 7.47 -11.19
C ALA A 28 11.69 7.32 -10.73
N GLN A 29 10.75 7.98 -11.42
CA GLN A 29 9.34 8.01 -11.03
C GLN A 29 8.38 7.62 -12.16
N GLY A 30 8.84 6.99 -13.24
CA GLY A 30 7.98 6.62 -14.36
C GLY A 30 8.72 6.60 -15.70
N GLY A 31 8.34 7.47 -16.65
CA GLY A 31 8.97 7.46 -17.97
C GLY A 31 8.85 8.78 -18.73
N ALA A 32 9.88 9.07 -19.53
CA ALA A 32 9.87 10.15 -20.52
C ALA A 32 9.59 9.57 -21.90
N LEU A 33 8.42 9.84 -22.45
CA LEU A 33 8.06 9.47 -23.82
C LEU A 33 8.63 10.53 -24.78
N THR A 34 9.35 10.09 -25.81
CA THR A 34 9.90 11.00 -26.83
C THR A 34 9.16 10.87 -28.16
N LEU A 35 8.56 9.72 -28.41
CA LEU A 35 7.78 9.44 -29.60
C LEU A 35 6.65 8.46 -29.29
N LEU A 36 5.48 8.70 -29.85
CA LEU A 36 4.38 7.74 -29.96
C LEU A 36 3.76 7.88 -31.34
N THR A 37 3.86 6.85 -32.15
CA THR A 37 3.35 6.89 -33.51
C THR A 37 2.58 5.62 -33.87
N ILE A 38 1.57 5.78 -34.73
CA ILE A 38 0.80 4.69 -35.34
C ILE A 38 0.85 4.87 -36.85
N VAL A 39 1.15 3.79 -37.54
CA VAL A 39 1.19 3.73 -39.02
C VAL A 39 -0.15 4.25 -39.55
N PRO A 40 -0.18 5.13 -40.58
CA PRO A 40 -1.38 5.84 -41.02
C PRO A 40 -2.62 4.96 -41.24
N GLU A 41 -2.46 3.80 -41.85
CA GLU A 41 -3.53 2.86 -42.18
C GLU A 41 -4.18 2.23 -40.94
N TRP A 42 -3.51 2.33 -39.77
CA TRP A 42 -3.95 1.78 -38.51
C TRP A 42 -4.43 2.85 -37.52
N ARG A 43 -4.40 4.13 -37.91
CA ARG A 43 -4.89 5.25 -37.07
C ARG A 43 -6.40 5.17 -36.89
N ARG A 44 -6.88 5.84 -35.83
CA ARG A 44 -8.32 5.92 -35.46
C ARG A 44 -9.00 4.58 -35.17
N LYS A 45 -8.23 3.50 -34.97
CA LYS A 45 -8.71 2.14 -34.67
C LYS A 45 -8.36 1.70 -33.23
N GLY A 46 -7.99 2.63 -32.35
CA GLY A 46 -7.69 2.37 -30.94
C GLY A 46 -6.26 1.89 -30.64
N TYR A 47 -5.40 1.65 -31.64
CA TYR A 47 -4.06 1.13 -31.44
C TYR A 47 -3.14 2.06 -30.66
N GLY A 48 -3.21 3.38 -30.86
CA GLY A 48 -2.45 4.35 -30.09
C GLY A 48 -2.84 4.35 -28.61
N SER A 49 -4.14 4.26 -28.34
CA SER A 49 -4.65 4.14 -26.97
C SER A 49 -4.18 2.87 -26.28
N TYR A 50 -4.16 1.75 -27.01
CA TYR A 50 -3.67 0.48 -26.49
C TYR A 50 -2.17 0.54 -26.20
N LEU A 51 -1.37 1.02 -27.16
CA LEU A 51 0.08 1.15 -27.02
C LEU A 51 0.44 2.03 -25.82
N LEU A 52 -0.14 3.21 -25.72
CA LEU A 52 0.12 4.12 -24.58
C LEU A 52 -0.25 3.49 -23.25
N LYS A 53 -1.42 2.85 -23.16
CA LYS A 53 -1.85 2.16 -21.93
C LYS A 53 -0.86 1.08 -21.48
N GLU A 54 -0.39 0.26 -22.42
CA GLU A 54 0.56 -0.83 -22.11
C GLU A 54 1.92 -0.28 -21.69
N VAL A 55 2.41 0.78 -22.36
CA VAL A 55 3.65 1.45 -21.96
C VAL A 55 3.50 2.06 -20.57
N LEU A 56 2.46 2.84 -20.31
CA LEU A 56 2.22 3.42 -18.99
C LEU A 56 2.15 2.33 -17.89
N ARG A 57 1.49 1.18 -18.17
CA ARG A 57 1.37 0.06 -17.22
C ARG A 57 2.74 -0.53 -16.87
N ARG A 58 3.62 -0.70 -17.83
CA ARG A 58 4.97 -1.26 -17.60
C ARG A 58 5.85 -0.38 -16.72
N PHE A 59 5.63 0.92 -16.73
CA PHE A 59 6.34 1.89 -15.89
C PHE A 59 5.55 2.33 -14.65
N GLY A 60 4.61 1.54 -14.19
CA GLY A 60 3.85 1.81 -12.95
C GLY A 60 2.78 2.90 -13.07
N GLY A 61 2.47 3.40 -14.27
CA GLY A 61 1.52 4.51 -14.47
C GLY A 61 0.09 4.24 -14.04
N TYR A 62 -0.24 3.00 -13.68
CA TYR A 62 -1.52 2.58 -13.12
C TYR A 62 -1.38 1.94 -11.73
N ASP A 63 -0.17 1.94 -11.17
CA ASP A 63 0.06 1.51 -9.81
C ASP A 63 -0.66 2.46 -8.84
N LYS A 64 -1.40 1.90 -7.88
CA LYS A 64 -2.16 2.67 -6.90
C LYS A 64 -1.34 3.14 -5.71
N GLU A 65 -0.20 2.51 -5.48
CA GLU A 65 0.63 2.72 -4.30
C GLU A 65 1.81 3.66 -4.56
N THR A 66 2.16 3.88 -5.83
CA THR A 66 3.37 4.62 -6.21
C THR A 66 3.02 5.92 -6.94
N ALA A 67 3.65 7.02 -6.53
CA ALA A 67 3.60 8.27 -7.30
C ALA A 67 4.35 8.08 -8.62
N THR A 68 3.72 8.48 -9.73
CA THR A 68 4.36 8.39 -11.05
C THR A 68 4.28 9.71 -11.80
N VAL A 69 5.32 9.97 -12.57
CA VAL A 69 5.42 11.13 -13.47
C VAL A 69 5.82 10.64 -14.86
N PHE A 70 4.98 10.96 -15.84
CA PHE A 70 5.29 10.74 -17.25
C PHE A 70 5.35 12.07 -17.96
N THR A 71 6.32 12.21 -18.85
CA THR A 71 6.44 13.36 -19.74
C THR A 71 6.31 12.95 -21.20
N ALA A 72 5.85 13.86 -22.04
CA ALA A 72 5.78 13.67 -23.49
C ALA A 72 5.96 15.03 -24.19
N PRO A 73 6.33 15.04 -25.49
CA PRO A 73 6.41 16.27 -26.27
C PRO A 73 5.06 16.99 -26.33
N LEU A 74 5.10 18.31 -26.53
CA LEU A 74 3.88 19.07 -26.82
C LEU A 74 3.26 18.55 -28.14
N PRO A 75 1.91 18.46 -28.21
CA PRO A 75 1.23 18.00 -29.40
C PRO A 75 1.31 19.02 -30.54
N GLY A 76 1.43 18.50 -31.77
CA GLY A 76 1.49 19.33 -32.96
C GLY A 76 0.13 19.89 -33.39
N ASP A 77 -0.96 19.22 -33.03
CA ASP A 77 -2.32 19.62 -33.34
C ASP A 77 -3.32 19.34 -32.20
N GLU A 78 -4.56 19.82 -32.38
CA GLU A 78 -5.63 19.69 -31.39
C GLU A 78 -6.08 18.22 -31.19
N GLY A 79 -6.00 17.40 -32.25
CA GLY A 79 -6.36 15.99 -32.18
C GLY A 79 -5.36 15.18 -31.37
N GLU A 80 -4.07 15.49 -31.49
CA GLU A 80 -3.03 14.93 -30.62
C GLU A 80 -3.18 15.42 -29.18
N ARG A 81 -3.50 16.69 -28.98
CA ARG A 81 -3.77 17.23 -27.64
C ARG A 81 -4.91 16.47 -26.96
N ALA A 82 -6.04 16.32 -27.62
CA ALA A 82 -7.20 15.60 -27.12
C ALA A 82 -6.87 14.12 -26.80
N PHE A 83 -6.00 13.50 -27.62
CA PHE A 83 -5.52 12.15 -27.36
C PHE A 83 -4.74 12.07 -26.03
N TRP A 84 -3.75 12.94 -25.83
CA TRP A 84 -2.94 12.94 -24.62
C TRP A 84 -3.76 13.30 -23.37
N GLU A 85 -4.67 14.28 -23.47
CA GLU A 85 -5.54 14.70 -22.37
C GLU A 85 -6.48 13.59 -21.89
N LYS A 86 -6.94 12.73 -22.80
CA LYS A 86 -7.72 11.54 -22.48
C LYS A 86 -6.97 10.58 -21.54
N PHE A 87 -5.65 10.59 -21.56
CA PHE A 87 -4.79 9.79 -20.68
C PHE A 87 -4.26 10.56 -19.47
N GLY A 88 -4.78 11.75 -19.23
CA GLY A 88 -4.45 12.56 -18.07
C GLY A 88 -3.18 13.39 -18.21
N PHE A 89 -2.63 13.51 -19.43
CA PHE A 89 -1.54 14.45 -19.68
C PHE A 89 -2.05 15.88 -19.75
N ARG A 90 -1.26 16.81 -19.24
CA ARG A 90 -1.54 18.27 -19.27
C ARG A 90 -0.25 19.00 -19.67
N ALA A 91 -0.39 20.15 -20.30
CA ALA A 91 0.76 20.99 -20.66
C ALA A 91 1.39 21.60 -19.40
N GLU A 92 2.66 21.38 -19.23
CA GLU A 92 3.50 21.96 -18.18
C GLU A 92 4.77 22.52 -18.82
N GLY A 93 4.83 23.84 -19.02
CA GLY A 93 5.94 24.49 -19.73
C GLY A 93 6.09 24.00 -21.16
N ALA A 94 7.25 23.49 -21.54
CA ALA A 94 7.61 23.03 -22.89
C ALA A 94 7.26 21.55 -23.16
N GLN A 95 6.49 20.89 -22.30
CA GLN A 95 6.15 19.48 -22.44
C GLN A 95 4.76 19.16 -21.89
N LEU A 96 4.26 17.97 -22.24
CA LEU A 96 3.13 17.38 -21.55
C LEU A 96 3.63 16.63 -20.30
N CYS A 97 2.84 16.69 -19.23
CA CYS A 97 3.10 15.95 -18.01
C CYS A 97 1.83 15.24 -17.54
N ARG A 98 1.98 13.97 -17.16
CA ARG A 98 0.96 13.20 -16.47
C ARG A 98 1.50 12.82 -15.10
N ARG A 99 0.92 13.41 -14.07
CA ARG A 99 1.24 13.10 -12.67
C ARG A 99 0.16 12.23 -12.10
N ARG A 100 0.56 11.24 -11.37
CA ARG A 100 -0.32 10.47 -10.52
C ARG A 100 0.26 10.44 -9.11
N THR A 101 -0.55 10.85 -8.15
CA THR A 101 -0.30 10.60 -6.73
C THR A 101 -0.93 9.26 -6.34
N PRO A 102 -0.36 8.54 -5.39
CA PRO A 102 -1.02 7.38 -4.82
C PRO A 102 -2.42 7.73 -4.31
N ASP A 103 -3.36 6.81 -4.47
CA ASP A 103 -4.66 6.96 -3.84
C ASP A 103 -4.46 6.89 -2.31
N LEU A 104 -5.11 7.77 -1.57
CA LEU A 104 -5.12 7.65 -0.12
C LEU A 104 -5.95 6.41 0.25
N THR A 105 -5.34 5.50 1.00
CA THR A 105 -6.00 4.33 1.58
C THR A 105 -5.88 4.39 3.10
N ALA A 106 -6.70 3.62 3.83
CA ALA A 106 -6.58 3.51 5.28
C ALA A 106 -5.17 3.02 5.69
N VAL A 107 -4.62 2.04 4.95
CA VAL A 107 -3.26 1.53 5.16
C VAL A 107 -2.22 2.63 4.92
N LYS A 108 -2.31 3.34 3.79
CA LYS A 108 -1.37 4.43 3.49
C LYS A 108 -1.44 5.55 4.54
N PHE A 109 -2.63 5.90 5.01
CA PHE A 109 -2.82 6.89 6.06
C PHE A 109 -2.14 6.47 7.37
N VAL A 110 -2.28 5.19 7.77
CA VAL A 110 -1.60 4.64 8.94
C VAL A 110 -0.08 4.67 8.78
N GLN A 111 0.43 4.25 7.62
CA GLN A 111 1.85 4.26 7.32
C GLN A 111 2.44 5.68 7.36
N ASP A 112 1.75 6.67 6.79
CA ASP A 112 2.18 8.07 6.80
C ASP A 112 2.16 8.65 8.23
N PHE A 113 1.14 8.31 9.02
CA PHE A 113 1.07 8.70 10.43
C PHE A 113 2.25 8.14 11.23
N LEU A 114 2.53 6.84 11.13
CA LEU A 114 3.66 6.21 11.81
C LEU A 114 4.99 6.81 11.36
N THR A 115 5.18 7.02 10.06
CA THR A 115 6.39 7.66 9.51
C THR A 115 6.61 9.07 10.07
N SER A 116 5.55 9.86 10.20
CA SER A 116 5.63 11.22 10.74
C SER A 116 5.87 11.27 12.25
N ARG A 117 5.48 10.21 12.96
CA ARG A 117 5.48 10.17 14.42
C ARG A 117 6.71 9.52 15.03
N LEU A 118 7.30 8.55 14.33
CA LEU A 118 8.40 7.75 14.83
C LEU A 118 9.73 8.19 14.17
N ALA A 119 10.62 8.73 14.98
CA ALA A 119 11.98 9.00 14.57
C ALA A 119 12.89 7.84 15.02
N GLU A 120 13.57 7.20 14.06
CA GLU A 120 14.51 6.08 14.30
C GLU A 120 14.00 5.00 15.25
N PRO A 121 12.82 4.38 14.97
CA PRO A 121 12.25 3.37 15.85
C PRO A 121 13.16 2.14 15.96
N LYS A 122 13.26 1.56 17.16
CA LYS A 122 14.12 0.41 17.47
C LYS A 122 13.38 -0.91 17.47
N LEU A 123 12.10 -0.92 17.83
CA LEU A 123 11.28 -2.12 17.88
C LEU A 123 9.87 -1.87 17.36
N LEU A 124 9.56 -2.48 16.24
CA LEU A 124 8.26 -2.41 15.59
C LEU A 124 7.63 -3.79 15.51
N VAL A 125 6.31 -3.86 15.61
CA VAL A 125 5.58 -5.12 15.57
C VAL A 125 4.45 -5.03 14.55
N ASP A 126 4.41 -6.00 13.63
CA ASP A 126 3.25 -6.30 12.80
C ASP A 126 2.50 -7.48 13.42
N ALA A 127 1.36 -7.21 14.02
CA ALA A 127 0.56 -8.22 14.69
C ALA A 127 -0.34 -9.05 13.75
N THR A 128 -0.32 -8.75 12.44
CA THR A 128 -1.18 -9.36 11.42
C THR A 128 -0.48 -9.37 10.06
N CYS A 129 0.58 -10.16 9.92
CA CYS A 129 1.49 -10.13 8.76
C CYS A 129 0.82 -10.31 7.41
N GLY A 130 -0.12 -11.26 7.30
CA GLY A 130 -0.80 -11.57 6.05
C GLY A 130 0.18 -11.87 4.91
N ASN A 131 0.16 -11.01 3.89
CA ASN A 131 1.08 -11.09 2.74
C ASN A 131 2.38 -10.26 2.92
N GLY A 132 2.63 -9.72 4.10
CA GLY A 132 3.86 -9.01 4.46
C GLY A 132 3.98 -7.58 3.90
N GLY A 133 2.88 -6.96 3.50
CA GLY A 133 2.88 -5.58 3.01
C GLY A 133 3.27 -4.59 4.10
N ASP A 134 2.59 -4.67 5.23
CA ASP A 134 2.83 -3.82 6.40
C ASP A 134 4.12 -4.19 7.10
N THR A 135 4.47 -5.49 7.18
CA THR A 135 5.78 -5.94 7.67
C THR A 135 6.93 -5.32 6.87
N ALA A 136 6.84 -5.31 5.54
CA ALA A 136 7.86 -4.69 4.68
C ALA A 136 7.93 -3.16 4.85
N PHE A 137 6.81 -2.49 5.12
CA PHE A 137 6.78 -1.07 5.48
C PHE A 137 7.51 -0.85 6.80
N LEU A 138 7.20 -1.63 7.85
CA LEU A 138 7.84 -1.52 9.16
C LEU A 138 9.35 -1.78 9.09
N CYS A 139 9.81 -2.75 8.28
CA CYS A 139 11.24 -3.00 8.05
C CYS A 139 11.95 -1.77 7.44
N ARG A 140 11.31 -1.09 6.48
CA ARG A 140 11.89 0.14 5.92
C ARG A 140 11.91 1.29 6.94
N LEU A 141 10.87 1.41 7.77
CA LEU A 141 10.77 2.44 8.81
C LEU A 141 11.79 2.21 9.93
N ALA A 142 12.00 0.97 10.34
CA ALA A 142 12.99 0.58 11.35
C ALA A 142 14.43 0.80 10.87
N GLY A 143 14.66 0.74 9.57
CA GLY A 143 16.02 0.85 9.00
C GLY A 143 16.91 -0.33 9.40
N LYS A 144 18.23 -0.12 9.33
CA LYS A 144 19.20 -1.19 9.60
C LYS A 144 19.39 -1.51 11.09
N GLU A 145 19.09 -0.56 11.95
CA GLU A 145 19.36 -0.65 13.41
C GLU A 145 18.11 -1.07 14.20
N GLY A 146 16.95 -1.07 13.57
CA GLY A 146 15.70 -1.46 14.21
C GLY A 146 15.36 -2.93 13.97
N ARG A 147 14.58 -3.49 14.90
CA ARG A 147 14.00 -4.84 14.83
C ARG A 147 12.53 -4.77 14.45
N VAL A 148 12.10 -5.74 13.65
CA VAL A 148 10.68 -5.91 13.31
C VAL A 148 10.29 -7.35 13.66
N LEU A 149 9.23 -7.49 14.45
CA LEU A 149 8.57 -8.77 14.69
C LEU A 149 7.28 -8.82 13.90
N GLY A 150 6.97 -9.98 13.35
CA GLY A 150 5.75 -10.22 12.61
C GLY A 150 5.01 -11.45 13.12
N PHE A 151 3.70 -11.36 13.31
CA PHE A 151 2.84 -12.42 13.80
C PHE A 151 1.73 -12.75 12.83
N ASP A 152 1.48 -14.02 12.64
CA ASP A 152 0.26 -14.54 12.00
C ASP A 152 0.01 -15.97 12.48
N ILE A 153 -1.24 -16.35 12.65
CA ILE A 153 -1.60 -17.72 13.04
C ILE A 153 -1.56 -18.71 11.88
N GLN A 154 -1.52 -18.20 10.64
CA GLN A 154 -1.54 -18.99 9.41
C GLN A 154 -0.11 -19.22 8.90
N PRO A 155 0.37 -20.47 8.79
CA PRO A 155 1.70 -20.76 8.23
C PRO A 155 1.88 -20.21 6.81
N GLU A 156 0.82 -20.19 6.02
CA GLU A 156 0.83 -19.68 4.64
C GLU A 156 1.09 -18.16 4.60
N ALA A 157 0.55 -17.41 5.56
CA ALA A 157 0.78 -15.98 5.72
C ALA A 157 2.25 -15.71 6.08
N ILE A 158 2.80 -16.45 7.03
CA ILE A 158 4.23 -16.38 7.41
C ILE A 158 5.11 -16.66 6.20
N ALA A 159 4.88 -17.77 5.49
CA ALA A 159 5.64 -18.12 4.29
C ALA A 159 5.49 -17.07 3.15
N SER A 160 4.32 -16.46 3.01
CA SER A 160 4.07 -15.37 2.04
C SER A 160 4.85 -14.11 2.42
N THR A 161 4.82 -13.72 3.70
CA THR A 161 5.56 -12.59 4.24
C THR A 161 7.07 -12.78 4.06
N GLU A 162 7.59 -13.96 4.37
CA GLU A 162 9.02 -14.28 4.20
C GLU A 162 9.47 -14.08 2.73
N ARG A 163 8.71 -14.65 1.77
CA ARG A 163 8.99 -14.47 0.33
C ARG A 163 8.94 -13.00 -0.09
N ASN A 164 7.95 -12.26 0.40
CA ASN A 164 7.79 -10.84 0.08
C ASN A 164 8.95 -10.00 0.60
N LEU A 165 9.39 -10.25 1.84
CA LEU A 165 10.55 -9.58 2.44
C LEU A 165 11.84 -9.92 1.69
N ALA A 166 12.10 -11.21 1.42
CA ALA A 166 13.27 -11.67 0.70
C ALA A 166 13.39 -11.03 -0.70
N ALA A 167 12.27 -10.95 -1.44
CA ALA A 167 12.22 -10.29 -2.76
C ALA A 167 12.57 -8.80 -2.71
N LYS A 168 12.49 -8.16 -1.54
CA LYS A 168 12.80 -6.74 -1.31
C LYS A 168 14.12 -6.51 -0.58
N GLY A 169 14.87 -7.58 -0.29
CA GLY A 169 16.10 -7.50 0.51
C GLY A 169 15.87 -7.05 1.94
N LEU A 170 14.68 -7.34 2.50
CA LEU A 170 14.27 -7.03 3.86
C LEU A 170 14.20 -8.31 4.71
N SER A 171 14.24 -8.17 6.03
CA SER A 171 14.07 -9.27 6.97
C SER A 171 13.35 -8.83 8.23
N ALA A 172 12.59 -9.74 8.85
CA ALA A 172 11.93 -9.58 10.13
C ALA A 172 11.96 -10.92 10.90
N GLU A 173 11.75 -10.87 12.21
CA GLU A 173 11.51 -12.05 13.03
C GLU A 173 10.03 -12.45 12.88
N LEU A 174 9.76 -13.56 12.21
CA LEU A 174 8.40 -14.01 11.93
C LEU A 174 7.99 -15.15 12.86
N HIS A 175 6.82 -15.04 13.45
CA HIS A 175 6.26 -15.99 14.40
C HIS A 175 4.90 -16.49 13.90
N CYS A 176 4.81 -17.81 13.69
CA CYS A 176 3.53 -18.47 13.42
C CYS A 176 2.82 -18.70 14.76
N ASP A 177 2.28 -17.63 15.33
CA ASP A 177 1.64 -17.62 16.65
C ASP A 177 0.58 -16.52 16.71
N SER A 178 -0.29 -16.60 17.71
CA SER A 178 -1.28 -15.58 17.98
C SER A 178 -0.64 -14.29 18.47
N HIS A 179 -1.06 -13.16 17.94
CA HIS A 179 -0.69 -11.84 18.45
C HIS A 179 -1.11 -11.62 19.93
N ALA A 180 -2.00 -12.46 20.47
CA ALA A 180 -2.33 -12.45 21.89
C ALA A 180 -1.12 -12.87 22.77
N ASN A 181 -0.16 -13.61 22.19
CA ASN A 181 1.06 -14.07 22.87
C ASN A 181 2.21 -13.05 22.74
N LEU A 182 1.97 -11.84 22.24
CA LEU A 182 2.97 -10.81 21.97
C LEU A 182 3.96 -10.60 23.11
N LEU A 183 3.50 -10.59 24.36
CA LEU A 183 4.35 -10.37 25.54
C LEU A 183 5.30 -11.54 25.88
N GLN A 184 5.21 -12.67 25.17
CA GLN A 184 6.23 -13.72 25.27
C GLN A 184 7.48 -13.39 24.43
N TYR A 185 7.36 -12.51 23.46
CA TYR A 185 8.39 -12.12 22.49
C TYR A 185 8.89 -10.70 22.67
N VAL A 186 8.06 -9.82 23.24
CA VAL A 186 8.34 -8.39 23.42
C VAL A 186 8.32 -8.05 24.92
N THR A 187 9.40 -7.46 25.39
CA THR A 187 9.47 -6.94 26.76
C THR A 187 8.48 -5.78 26.94
N PRO A 188 7.65 -5.76 27.99
CA PRO A 188 6.76 -4.64 28.24
C PRO A 188 7.50 -3.31 28.26
N GLY A 189 6.91 -2.29 27.66
CA GLY A 189 7.45 -0.92 27.65
C GLY A 189 8.60 -0.68 26.66
N THR A 190 8.84 -1.58 25.67
CA THR A 190 9.99 -1.44 24.76
C THR A 190 9.60 -1.17 23.29
N ALA A 191 8.39 -1.52 22.86
CA ALA A 191 7.99 -1.34 21.47
C ALA A 191 7.69 0.13 21.13
N ASP A 192 8.18 0.59 20.00
CA ASP A 192 7.88 1.91 19.43
C ASP A 192 6.50 1.95 18.79
N ALA A 193 6.14 0.88 18.07
CA ALA A 193 4.80 0.71 17.53
C ALA A 193 4.39 -0.76 17.44
N VAL A 194 3.07 -0.97 17.58
CA VAL A 194 2.40 -2.23 17.25
C VAL A 194 1.29 -1.93 16.25
N MET A 195 1.31 -2.62 15.11
CA MET A 195 0.37 -2.42 14.01
C MET A 195 -0.55 -3.61 13.85
N TYR A 196 -1.84 -3.35 13.78
CA TYR A 196 -2.90 -4.31 13.48
C TYR A 196 -3.62 -3.92 12.20
N ASN A 197 -3.81 -4.87 11.32
CA ASN A 197 -4.65 -4.74 10.15
C ASN A 197 -5.67 -5.88 10.20
N PHE A 198 -6.82 -5.66 10.87
CA PHE A 198 -7.86 -6.66 11.10
C PHE A 198 -8.66 -6.94 9.82
N GLY A 199 -7.96 -7.40 8.78
CA GLY A 199 -8.51 -7.79 7.50
C GLY A 199 -8.41 -9.29 7.28
N TRP A 200 -8.88 -9.74 6.14
CA TRP A 200 -8.72 -11.13 5.70
C TRP A 200 -7.48 -11.27 4.84
N LEU A 201 -6.84 -12.42 4.94
CA LEU A 201 -5.80 -12.76 3.98
C LEU A 201 -6.44 -12.91 2.59
N PRO A 202 -6.11 -12.09 1.60
CA PRO A 202 -6.67 -12.21 0.27
C PRO A 202 -6.37 -13.60 -0.32
N GLY A 203 -7.44 -14.35 -0.65
CA GLY A 203 -7.31 -15.70 -1.21
C GLY A 203 -7.30 -16.86 -0.20
N ALA A 204 -7.39 -16.57 1.12
CA ALA A 204 -7.50 -17.60 2.16
C ALA A 204 -8.95 -17.95 2.51
N ASP A 205 -9.13 -18.96 3.35
CA ASP A 205 -10.45 -19.37 3.84
C ASP A 205 -11.09 -18.27 4.68
N HIS A 206 -12.25 -17.79 4.26
CA HIS A 206 -13.03 -16.75 4.94
C HIS A 206 -13.59 -17.17 6.32
N ASN A 207 -13.37 -18.40 6.75
CA ASN A 207 -13.79 -18.89 8.07
C ASN A 207 -12.74 -18.60 9.17
N VAL A 208 -11.53 -18.17 8.82
CA VAL A 208 -10.48 -17.80 9.78
C VAL A 208 -10.46 -16.28 9.91
N PHE A 209 -11.02 -15.76 10.99
CA PHE A 209 -11.07 -14.32 11.31
C PHE A 209 -10.92 -14.10 12.82
N SER A 210 -10.55 -12.88 13.17
CA SER A 210 -10.43 -12.46 14.56
C SER A 210 -11.82 -12.24 15.19
N HIS A 211 -11.89 -12.43 16.50
CA HIS A 211 -13.07 -12.12 17.31
C HIS A 211 -12.69 -11.10 18.37
N ALA A 212 -13.59 -10.22 18.75
CA ALA A 212 -13.34 -9.21 19.79
C ALA A 212 -12.86 -9.83 21.11
N SER A 213 -13.32 -11.05 21.44
CA SER A 213 -12.88 -11.79 22.62
C SER A 213 -11.38 -12.16 22.63
N SER A 214 -10.75 -12.24 21.46
CA SER A 214 -9.30 -12.44 21.30
C SER A 214 -8.57 -11.14 20.97
N SER A 215 -9.21 -10.24 20.23
CA SER A 215 -8.61 -8.99 19.76
C SER A 215 -8.41 -7.98 20.88
N ILE A 216 -9.38 -7.82 21.81
CA ILE A 216 -9.23 -6.87 22.92
C ILE A 216 -8.10 -7.26 23.88
N PRO A 217 -7.95 -8.51 24.35
CA PRO A 217 -6.77 -8.92 25.10
C PRO A 217 -5.44 -8.71 24.37
N ALA A 218 -5.42 -8.93 23.07
CA ALA A 218 -4.22 -8.70 22.25
C ALA A 218 -3.88 -7.20 22.14
N LEU A 219 -4.87 -6.33 22.01
CA LEU A 219 -4.68 -4.88 22.00
C LEU A 219 -4.20 -4.36 23.38
N GLU A 220 -4.66 -4.95 24.49
CA GLU A 220 -4.14 -4.63 25.83
C GLU A 220 -2.68 -5.08 25.96
N ALA A 221 -2.34 -6.29 25.52
CA ALA A 221 -0.95 -6.76 25.52
C ALA A 221 -0.05 -5.84 24.66
N ALA A 222 -0.56 -5.37 23.52
CA ALA A 222 0.15 -4.40 22.68
C ALA A 222 0.36 -3.07 23.39
N LEU A 223 -0.64 -2.56 24.12
CA LEU A 223 -0.48 -1.35 24.92
C LEU A 223 0.57 -1.53 26.01
N ASP A 224 0.65 -2.71 26.62
CA ASP A 224 1.66 -2.99 27.65
C ASP A 224 3.06 -3.11 27.01
N ALA A 225 3.17 -3.68 25.82
CA ALA A 225 4.42 -3.75 25.05
C ALA A 225 4.98 -2.38 24.65
N LEU A 226 4.12 -1.39 24.40
CA LEU A 226 4.54 -0.06 23.96
C LEU A 226 5.32 0.68 25.05
N ARG A 227 6.41 1.37 24.64
CA ARG A 227 7.06 2.38 25.47
C ARG A 227 6.21 3.65 25.64
N PRO A 228 6.48 4.51 26.61
CA PRO A 228 5.93 5.87 26.63
C PRO A 228 6.21 6.60 25.31
N GLY A 229 5.19 7.25 24.74
CA GLY A 229 5.25 7.87 23.41
C GLY A 229 5.12 6.88 22.23
N GLY A 230 5.02 5.57 22.48
CA GLY A 230 4.77 4.56 21.47
C GLY A 230 3.34 4.61 20.93
N VAL A 231 3.12 3.94 19.78
CA VAL A 231 1.87 3.98 19.02
C VAL A 231 1.33 2.58 18.75
N LEU A 232 0.10 2.31 19.17
CA LEU A 232 -0.69 1.21 18.62
C LEU A 232 -1.51 1.76 17.47
N SER A 233 -1.44 1.15 16.29
CA SER A 233 -2.33 1.42 15.17
C SER A 233 -3.20 0.21 14.86
N ALA A 234 -4.48 0.44 14.58
CA ALA A 234 -5.42 -0.60 14.20
C ALA A 234 -6.29 -0.13 13.03
N ILE A 235 -6.38 -0.92 11.97
CA ILE A 235 -7.34 -0.69 10.89
C ILE A 235 -8.51 -1.65 11.12
N LEU A 236 -9.69 -1.08 11.38
CA LEU A 236 -10.91 -1.82 11.66
C LEU A 236 -11.78 -1.90 10.41
N TYR A 237 -12.17 -3.10 10.01
CA TYR A 237 -13.01 -3.34 8.84
C TYR A 237 -14.47 -3.58 9.25
N SER A 238 -15.39 -3.21 8.38
CA SER A 238 -16.82 -3.50 8.52
C SER A 238 -17.17 -4.59 7.51
N GLY A 239 -17.35 -5.84 7.97
CA GLY A 239 -17.86 -6.93 7.14
C GLY A 239 -19.39 -7.05 7.22
N ARG A 240 -20.05 -7.48 6.13
CA ARG A 240 -21.51 -7.68 6.12
C ARG A 240 -21.98 -8.80 7.04
N VAL A 241 -21.11 -9.71 7.45
CA VAL A 241 -21.47 -10.94 8.20
C VAL A 241 -20.76 -11.03 9.56
N ILE A 242 -19.56 -10.46 9.75
CA ILE A 242 -18.72 -10.80 10.90
C ILE A 242 -17.94 -9.59 11.49
N GLY A 243 -17.63 -8.57 10.73
CA GLY A 243 -16.76 -7.47 11.20
C GLY A 243 -17.47 -6.31 11.90
N SER A 244 -18.79 -6.24 11.90
CA SER A 244 -19.52 -5.12 12.54
C SER A 244 -19.46 -5.17 14.06
N ASP A 245 -19.54 -6.36 14.64
CA ASP A 245 -19.54 -6.53 16.10
C ASP A 245 -18.15 -6.33 16.66
N GLU A 246 -17.11 -6.95 16.07
CA GLU A 246 -15.72 -6.76 16.48
C GLU A 246 -15.29 -5.29 16.41
N LYS A 247 -15.57 -4.60 15.31
CA LYS A 247 -15.29 -3.16 15.16
C LYS A 247 -15.96 -2.35 16.27
N THR A 248 -17.22 -2.63 16.55
CA THR A 248 -18.00 -1.91 17.57
C THR A 248 -17.44 -2.17 18.97
N GLU A 249 -17.10 -3.41 19.29
CA GLU A 249 -16.53 -3.79 20.57
C GLU A 249 -15.15 -3.18 20.79
N ILE A 250 -14.27 -3.20 19.77
CA ILE A 250 -12.96 -2.57 19.85
C ILE A 250 -13.09 -1.05 20.02
N LEU A 251 -14.00 -0.39 19.30
CA LEU A 251 -14.24 1.05 19.47
C LEU A 251 -14.79 1.38 20.87
N ASN A 252 -15.66 0.54 21.41
CA ASN A 252 -16.16 0.71 22.76
C ASN A 252 -15.03 0.54 23.80
N TRP A 253 -14.22 -0.49 23.65
CA TRP A 253 -13.02 -0.67 24.48
C TRP A 253 -12.08 0.55 24.39
N MET A 254 -11.78 1.05 23.20
CA MET A 254 -10.93 2.22 23.00
C MET A 254 -11.46 3.45 23.76
N ARG A 255 -12.80 3.63 23.83
CA ARG A 255 -13.43 4.73 24.57
C ARG A 255 -13.29 4.61 26.08
N THR A 256 -13.07 3.42 26.61
CA THR A 256 -12.86 3.18 28.04
C THR A 256 -11.44 3.47 28.51
N LEU A 257 -10.49 3.60 27.57
CA LEU A 257 -9.10 3.83 27.91
C LEU A 257 -8.90 5.20 28.59
N PRO A 258 -8.30 5.26 29.78
CA PRO A 258 -8.18 6.51 30.52
C PRO A 258 -7.18 7.47 29.86
N LEU A 259 -7.51 8.75 29.81
CA LEU A 259 -6.66 9.80 29.25
C LEU A 259 -5.29 9.90 29.95
N SER A 260 -5.20 9.45 31.21
CA SER A 260 -3.92 9.37 31.95
C SER A 260 -2.97 8.31 31.36
N ARG A 261 -3.49 7.25 30.72
CA ARG A 261 -2.70 6.17 30.13
C ARG A 261 -2.36 6.42 28.67
N CYS A 262 -3.32 6.95 27.90
CA CYS A 262 -3.16 7.11 26.45
C CYS A 262 -4.11 8.16 25.87
N THR A 263 -3.86 8.56 24.62
CA THR A 263 -4.78 9.32 23.79
C THR A 263 -5.24 8.45 22.63
N VAL A 264 -6.54 8.38 22.38
CA VAL A 264 -7.14 7.61 21.29
C VAL A 264 -7.55 8.53 20.15
N LEU A 265 -7.20 8.18 18.93
CA LEU A 265 -7.66 8.82 17.70
C LEU A 265 -8.44 7.81 16.88
N VAL A 266 -9.61 8.22 16.38
CA VAL A 266 -10.43 7.45 15.43
C VAL A 266 -10.62 8.29 14.19
N CYS A 267 -10.08 7.85 13.05
CA CYS A 267 -9.96 8.67 11.85
C CYS A 267 -10.93 8.21 10.75
N GLY A 268 -12.07 8.88 10.65
CA GLY A 268 -13.05 8.66 9.58
C GLY A 268 -12.76 9.53 8.35
N PHE A 269 -13.03 8.99 7.17
CA PHE A 269 -12.95 9.71 5.89
C PHE A 269 -14.37 10.18 5.51
N ALA A 270 -14.62 11.48 5.53
CA ALA A 270 -15.96 12.07 5.46
C ALA A 270 -16.76 11.74 4.18
N ASN A 271 -16.07 11.45 3.08
CA ASN A 271 -16.67 11.14 1.78
C ASN A 271 -16.50 9.69 1.33
N TRP A 272 -16.03 8.80 2.22
CA TRP A 272 -15.96 7.37 1.95
C TRP A 272 -17.26 6.68 2.39
N ALA A 273 -17.46 5.43 1.93
CA ALA A 273 -18.58 4.64 2.38
C ALA A 273 -18.50 4.37 3.90
N GLU A 274 -19.63 4.24 4.57
CA GLU A 274 -19.69 3.91 6.01
C GLU A 274 -19.00 2.58 6.36
N THR A 275 -18.92 1.67 5.37
CA THR A 275 -18.22 0.38 5.48
C THR A 275 -16.72 0.47 5.22
N ALA A 276 -16.21 1.67 4.92
CA ALA A 276 -14.77 1.85 4.67
C ALA A 276 -13.92 1.46 5.90
N PRO A 277 -12.70 0.98 5.67
CA PRO A 277 -11.76 0.70 6.75
C PRO A 277 -11.52 1.94 7.60
N LEU A 278 -11.50 1.76 8.93
CA LEU A 278 -11.38 2.84 9.92
C LEU A 278 -10.02 2.79 10.61
N PRO A 279 -9.09 3.69 10.30
CA PRO A 279 -7.84 3.82 11.03
C PRO A 279 -8.06 4.32 12.45
N CYS A 280 -7.47 3.63 13.41
CA CYS A 280 -7.47 3.99 14.83
C CYS A 280 -6.05 4.01 15.36
N PHE A 281 -5.76 4.93 16.27
CA PHE A 281 -4.46 5.01 16.94
C PHE A 281 -4.65 5.18 18.44
N VAL A 282 -3.80 4.50 19.20
CA VAL A 282 -3.68 4.69 20.65
C VAL A 282 -2.24 5.12 20.95
N LEU A 283 -2.10 6.35 21.43
CA LEU A 283 -0.82 6.97 21.76
C LEU A 283 -0.55 6.80 23.24
N LYS A 284 0.40 5.96 23.62
CA LYS A 284 0.78 5.71 25.02
C LYS A 284 1.47 6.93 25.63
N LYS A 285 1.11 7.28 26.85
CA LYS A 285 1.73 8.36 27.63
C LYS A 285 2.87 7.87 28.50
#